data_7e5395e017f2cb2b3c0a8409ff51bcd0
#
_entry.id   7e5395e017f2cb2b3c0a8409ff51bcd0
#
_cell.length_a   1.000
_cell.length_b   1.000
_cell.length_c   1.000
_cell.angle_alpha   90.00
_cell.angle_beta   90.00
_cell.angle_gamma   90.00
#
_symmetry.space_group_name_H-M   'P 1'
#
loop_
_entity.id
_entity.type
_entity.pdbx_description
1 polymer ?
#
loop_
_entity_poly.entity_id
_entity_poly.type
_entity_poly.pdbx_seq_one_letter_code
_entity_poly.pdbx_strand_id
1 'polypeptide(L)'
;DSVQKIKELGIIDEMKKYIAEGRIKHLGFSIHAPKEVLLDALELYDFDFVQIQLNYLDMIHEPGYEGYEILTERNIPVVIMEPVKGGMLANVPAPLNAPFTNYNPNYSNASYCFRFLMQFPNIKIILSGMSSLEQVKDNLNTFDKEEVFTKEMADAIEEVKNNILKIKKV
;
A
#
# COMPACT_ATOMS: atom_id res chain seq x y z
N ASP A 1 -16.63 -8.71 -15.91
CA ASP A 1 -15.94 -9.03 -14.68
C ASP A 1 -14.55 -9.61 -15.01
N SER A 2 -13.48 -9.04 -14.43
CA SER A 2 -12.10 -9.41 -14.75
C SER A 2 -11.76 -10.83 -14.27
N VAL A 3 -12.30 -11.27 -13.13
CA VAL A 3 -12.10 -12.61 -12.57
C VAL A 3 -12.72 -13.67 -13.50
N GLN A 4 -13.93 -13.43 -13.98
CA GLN A 4 -14.59 -14.32 -14.93
C GLN A 4 -13.80 -14.43 -16.23
N LYS A 5 -13.27 -13.32 -16.75
CA LYS A 5 -12.46 -13.32 -17.96
C LYS A 5 -11.14 -14.09 -17.80
N ILE A 6 -10.50 -14.03 -16.62
CA ILE A 6 -9.30 -14.83 -16.31
C ILE A 6 -9.61 -16.33 -16.38
N LYS A 7 -10.78 -16.75 -15.85
CA LYS A 7 -11.26 -18.15 -15.94
C LYS A 7 -11.50 -18.57 -17.39
N GLU A 8 -12.26 -17.79 -18.14
CA GLU A 8 -12.63 -18.10 -19.53
C GLU A 8 -11.42 -18.20 -20.45
N LEU A 9 -10.40 -17.38 -20.23
CA LEU A 9 -9.17 -17.39 -21.03
C LEU A 9 -8.13 -18.43 -20.56
N GLY A 10 -8.39 -19.17 -19.47
CA GLY A 10 -7.47 -20.19 -18.95
C GLY A 10 -6.13 -19.64 -18.49
N ILE A 11 -6.09 -18.38 -18.03
CA ILE A 11 -4.83 -17.69 -17.70
C ILE A 11 -4.07 -18.41 -16.58
N ILE A 12 -4.76 -18.89 -15.55
CA ILE A 12 -4.12 -19.61 -14.45
C ILE A 12 -3.45 -20.89 -14.92
N ASP A 13 -4.10 -21.64 -15.81
CA ASP A 13 -3.53 -22.89 -16.35
C ASP A 13 -2.30 -22.62 -17.22
N GLU A 14 -2.28 -21.52 -17.94
CA GLU A 14 -1.08 -21.10 -18.68
C GLU A 14 0.05 -20.70 -17.74
N MET A 15 -0.23 -19.95 -16.66
CA MET A 15 0.77 -19.59 -15.64
C MET A 15 1.35 -20.84 -14.94
N LYS A 16 0.53 -21.83 -14.63
CA LYS A 16 0.97 -23.12 -14.06
C LYS A 16 2.00 -23.84 -14.94
N LYS A 17 1.87 -23.76 -16.27
CA LYS A 17 2.87 -24.32 -17.21
C LYS A 17 4.22 -23.61 -17.06
N TYR A 18 4.22 -22.26 -17.00
CA TYR A 18 5.45 -21.49 -16.81
C TYR A 18 6.10 -21.70 -15.44
N ILE A 19 5.29 -21.98 -14.40
CA ILE A 19 5.81 -22.37 -13.09
C ILE A 19 6.47 -23.77 -13.20
N ALA A 20 5.82 -24.75 -13.85
CA ALA A 20 6.36 -26.09 -14.04
C ALA A 20 7.65 -26.09 -14.88
N GLU A 21 7.78 -25.18 -15.84
CA GLU A 21 8.99 -24.96 -16.65
C GLU A 21 10.10 -24.19 -15.88
N GLY A 22 9.85 -23.74 -14.64
CA GLY A 22 10.78 -22.94 -13.85
C GLY A 22 10.98 -21.50 -14.33
N ARG A 23 10.15 -21.01 -15.25
CA ARG A 23 10.19 -19.65 -15.79
C ARG A 23 9.58 -18.61 -14.85
N ILE A 24 8.63 -19.04 -14.04
CA ILE A 24 7.99 -18.25 -12.97
C ILE A 24 8.27 -18.95 -11.65
N LYS A 25 8.73 -18.23 -10.65
CA LYS A 25 8.96 -18.77 -9.30
C LYS A 25 7.80 -18.50 -8.36
N HIS A 26 7.20 -17.31 -8.48
CA HIS A 26 6.12 -16.83 -7.63
C HIS A 26 5.05 -16.19 -8.50
N LEU A 27 3.79 -16.51 -8.22
CA LEU A 27 2.64 -15.96 -8.91
C LEU A 27 1.80 -15.13 -7.93
N GLY A 28 1.57 -13.89 -8.27
CA GLY A 28 0.68 -12.99 -7.53
C GLY A 28 -0.19 -12.19 -8.48
N PHE A 29 -1.03 -11.34 -7.92
CA PHE A 29 -1.83 -10.40 -8.71
C PHE A 29 -1.95 -9.04 -8.01
N SER A 30 -2.36 -8.05 -8.79
CA SER A 30 -2.65 -6.70 -8.34
C SER A 30 -4.15 -6.47 -8.45
N ILE A 31 -4.74 -5.84 -7.43
CA ILE A 31 -6.17 -5.57 -7.39
C ILE A 31 -6.47 -4.17 -6.90
N HIS A 32 -7.46 -3.53 -7.55
CA HIS A 32 -8.05 -2.26 -7.19
C HIS A 32 -9.57 -2.39 -7.38
N ALA A 33 -10.20 -3.10 -6.45
CA ALA A 33 -11.61 -3.47 -6.51
C ALA A 33 -12.13 -3.80 -5.10
N PRO A 34 -13.46 -3.85 -4.89
CA PRO A 34 -14.07 -4.25 -3.64
C PRO A 34 -13.58 -5.63 -3.14
N LYS A 35 -13.73 -5.85 -1.83
CA LYS A 35 -13.32 -7.11 -1.17
C LYS A 35 -13.95 -8.36 -1.79
N GLU A 36 -15.18 -8.27 -2.30
CA GLU A 36 -15.87 -9.38 -2.93
C GLU A 36 -15.09 -9.88 -4.16
N VAL A 37 -14.56 -8.95 -4.96
CA VAL A 37 -13.72 -9.29 -6.12
C VAL A 37 -12.37 -9.85 -5.69
N LEU A 38 -11.80 -9.35 -4.59
CA LEU A 38 -10.59 -9.92 -4.00
C LEU A 38 -10.83 -11.38 -3.56
N LEU A 39 -11.92 -11.63 -2.85
CA LEU A 39 -12.28 -12.99 -2.42
C LEU A 39 -12.46 -13.93 -3.61
N ASP A 40 -13.19 -13.51 -4.65
CA ASP A 40 -13.38 -14.30 -5.88
C ASP A 40 -12.05 -14.56 -6.61
N ALA A 41 -11.14 -13.59 -6.62
CA ALA A 41 -9.82 -13.75 -7.23
C ALA A 41 -8.96 -14.77 -6.45
N LEU A 42 -9.03 -14.75 -5.12
CA LEU A 42 -8.28 -15.68 -4.26
C LEU A 42 -8.72 -17.13 -4.41
N GLU A 43 -9.92 -17.40 -4.92
CA GLU A 43 -10.39 -18.77 -5.23
C GLU A 43 -9.82 -19.32 -6.56
N LEU A 44 -9.04 -18.52 -7.33
CA LEU A 44 -8.48 -18.98 -8.60
C LEU A 44 -7.22 -19.82 -8.44
N TYR A 45 -6.41 -19.52 -7.43
CA TYR A 45 -5.10 -20.11 -7.22
C TYR A 45 -4.55 -19.76 -5.83
N ASP A 46 -3.65 -20.58 -5.29
CA ASP A 46 -2.90 -20.28 -4.06
C ASP A 46 -1.77 -19.30 -4.38
N PHE A 47 -2.09 -18.01 -4.43
CA PHE A 47 -1.15 -16.96 -4.81
C PHE A 47 -0.08 -16.75 -3.75
N ASP A 48 1.16 -16.52 -4.20
CA ASP A 48 2.32 -16.26 -3.32
C ASP A 48 2.29 -14.86 -2.71
N PHE A 49 1.63 -13.89 -3.33
CA PHE A 49 1.46 -12.52 -2.85
C PHE A 49 0.31 -11.81 -3.55
N VAL A 50 -0.19 -10.74 -2.94
CA VAL A 50 -1.19 -9.85 -3.57
C VAL A 50 -0.75 -8.40 -3.39
N GLN A 51 -0.89 -7.61 -4.45
CA GLN A 51 -0.64 -6.18 -4.44
C GLN A 51 -1.95 -5.42 -4.31
N ILE A 52 -2.04 -4.58 -3.27
CA ILE A 52 -3.20 -3.73 -2.99
C ILE A 52 -2.79 -2.27 -2.81
N GLN A 53 -3.75 -1.37 -3.01
CA GLN A 53 -3.59 0.03 -2.63
C GLN A 53 -3.84 0.21 -1.14
N LEU A 54 -2.88 0.83 -0.43
CA LEU A 54 -3.06 1.24 0.96
C LEU A 54 -2.20 2.45 1.30
N ASN A 55 -2.78 3.43 1.96
CA ASN A 55 -2.13 4.57 2.58
C ASN A 55 -3.05 5.12 3.69
N TYR A 56 -2.59 6.05 4.50
CA TYR A 56 -3.35 6.54 5.66
C TYR A 56 -4.66 7.28 5.29
N LEU A 57 -4.79 7.76 4.04
CA LEU A 57 -6.00 8.42 3.55
C LEU A 57 -7.03 7.41 2.99
N ASP A 58 -6.54 6.34 2.34
CA ASP A 58 -7.35 5.37 1.59
C ASP A 58 -7.60 4.06 2.37
N MET A 59 -7.67 4.13 3.70
CA MET A 59 -7.91 2.95 4.55
C MET A 59 -9.23 2.22 4.26
N ILE A 60 -10.23 2.97 3.80
CA ILE A 60 -11.58 2.44 3.51
C ILE A 60 -11.84 2.30 1.98
N HIS A 61 -10.86 2.62 1.15
CA HIS A 61 -10.97 2.46 -0.30
C HIS A 61 -10.52 1.06 -0.75
N GLU A 62 -11.11 0.56 -1.78
CA GLU A 62 -11.09 -0.77 -2.36
C GLU A 62 -9.67 -1.31 -2.72
N PRO A 63 -9.24 -2.45 -2.13
CA PRO A 63 -9.86 -3.16 -1.03
C PRO A 63 -9.45 -2.61 0.36
N GLY A 64 -8.53 -1.65 0.43
CA GLY A 64 -8.10 -0.92 1.60
C GLY A 64 -7.57 -1.79 2.73
N TYR A 65 -7.83 -1.36 3.97
CA TYR A 65 -7.40 -2.09 5.16
C TYR A 65 -8.13 -3.42 5.32
N GLU A 66 -9.40 -3.52 4.92
CA GLU A 66 -10.14 -4.78 4.95
C GLU A 66 -9.49 -5.84 4.04
N GLY A 67 -9.01 -5.44 2.86
CA GLY A 67 -8.23 -6.32 2.00
C GLY A 67 -6.92 -6.77 2.65
N TYR A 68 -6.24 -5.88 3.36
CA TYR A 68 -5.05 -6.24 4.13
C TYR A 68 -5.35 -7.29 5.21
N GLU A 69 -6.47 -7.14 5.95
CA GLU A 69 -6.89 -8.10 6.99
C GLU A 69 -7.19 -9.47 6.39
N ILE A 70 -7.98 -9.54 5.30
CA ILE A 70 -8.29 -10.79 4.58
C ILE A 70 -7.01 -11.52 4.16
N LEU A 71 -6.05 -10.80 3.56
CA LEU A 71 -4.79 -11.37 3.12
C LEU A 71 -3.93 -11.84 4.30
N THR A 72 -3.95 -11.12 5.41
CA THR A 72 -3.23 -11.46 6.63
C THR A 72 -3.78 -12.71 7.30
N GLU A 73 -5.09 -12.85 7.40
CA GLU A 73 -5.76 -14.05 7.92
C GLU A 73 -5.46 -15.29 7.07
N ARG A 74 -5.31 -15.11 5.76
CA ARG A 74 -4.94 -16.18 4.82
C ARG A 74 -3.44 -16.42 4.72
N ASN A 75 -2.60 -15.69 5.46
CA ASN A 75 -1.14 -15.73 5.42
C ASN A 75 -0.55 -15.43 4.03
N ILE A 76 -1.21 -14.58 3.24
CA ILE A 76 -0.75 -14.15 1.92
C ILE A 76 0.03 -12.83 2.08
N PRO A 77 1.31 -12.78 1.71
CA PRO A 77 2.14 -11.58 1.75
C PRO A 77 1.55 -10.43 0.94
N VAL A 78 1.64 -9.22 1.49
CA VAL A 78 1.08 -8.01 0.86
C VAL A 78 2.18 -7.12 0.29
N VAL A 79 1.97 -6.71 -0.95
CA VAL A 79 2.72 -5.65 -1.65
C VAL A 79 1.85 -4.41 -1.70
N ILE A 80 2.40 -3.24 -1.35
CA ILE A 80 1.63 -1.98 -1.37
C ILE A 80 1.94 -1.17 -2.61
N MET A 81 0.89 -0.78 -3.34
CA MET A 81 0.90 0.28 -4.34
C MET A 81 0.25 1.55 -3.79
N GLU A 82 0.56 2.69 -4.41
CA GLU A 82 0.03 4.01 -4.07
C GLU A 82 0.26 4.44 -2.60
N PRO A 83 1.45 4.17 -2.01
CA PRO A 83 1.73 4.55 -0.62
C PRO A 83 1.62 6.05 -0.39
N VAL A 84 1.88 6.86 -1.43
CA VAL A 84 1.82 8.33 -1.40
C VAL A 84 0.71 8.90 -2.30
N LYS A 85 -0.22 8.07 -2.77
CA LYS A 85 -1.39 8.45 -3.57
C LYS A 85 -1.03 9.33 -4.78
N GLY A 86 -0.26 8.77 -5.72
CA GLY A 86 0.21 9.49 -6.91
C GLY A 86 1.08 10.71 -6.58
N GLY A 87 1.71 10.74 -5.41
CA GLY A 87 2.51 11.87 -4.94
C GLY A 87 1.73 12.95 -4.16
N MET A 88 0.40 12.86 -4.09
CA MET A 88 -0.43 13.84 -3.37
C MET A 88 -0.06 13.92 -1.89
N LEU A 89 0.14 12.76 -1.24
CA LEU A 89 0.47 12.70 0.18
C LEU A 89 1.94 13.08 0.47
N ALA A 90 2.82 13.00 -0.53
CA ALA A 90 4.18 13.50 -0.42
C ALA A 90 4.26 15.04 -0.50
N ASN A 91 3.23 15.69 -1.05
CA ASN A 91 3.17 17.13 -1.29
C ASN A 91 2.01 17.82 -0.55
N VAL A 92 1.71 17.37 0.67
CA VAL A 92 0.69 18.03 1.49
C VAL A 92 1.16 19.44 1.85
N PRO A 93 0.42 20.50 1.43
CA PRO A 93 0.86 21.88 1.63
C PRO A 93 0.66 22.33 3.08
N ALA A 94 1.45 23.33 3.48
CA ALA A 94 1.16 24.12 4.68
C ALA A 94 -0.13 24.95 4.48
N PRO A 95 -0.98 25.13 5.50
CA PRO A 95 -0.82 24.69 6.89
C PRO A 95 -1.30 23.24 7.19
N LEU A 96 -1.75 22.46 6.18
CA LEU A 96 -2.37 21.14 6.41
C LEU A 96 -1.40 20.12 7.02
N ASN A 97 -0.11 20.21 6.64
CA ASN A 97 0.94 19.35 7.16
C ASN A 97 1.58 19.84 8.47
N ALA A 98 1.06 20.90 9.08
CA ALA A 98 1.60 21.44 10.34
C ALA A 98 1.78 20.39 11.44
N PRO A 99 0.87 19.42 11.65
CA PRO A 99 1.08 18.36 12.63
C PRO A 99 2.34 17.52 12.38
N PHE A 100 2.67 17.26 11.12
CA PHE A 100 3.92 16.57 10.74
C PHE A 100 5.16 17.39 11.11
N THR A 101 5.17 18.67 10.74
CA THR A 101 6.28 19.56 11.04
C THR A 101 6.46 19.78 12.55
N ASN A 102 5.37 19.83 13.31
CA ASN A 102 5.39 19.95 14.76
C ASN A 102 5.92 18.67 15.44
N TYR A 103 5.60 17.49 14.91
CA TYR A 103 6.12 16.22 15.42
C TYR A 103 7.62 16.09 15.14
N ASN A 104 8.02 16.19 13.88
CA ASN A 104 9.43 16.16 13.48
C ASN A 104 9.66 16.96 12.17
N PRO A 105 10.27 18.15 12.26
CA PRO A 105 10.49 19.00 11.09
C PRO A 105 11.49 18.44 10.07
N ASN A 106 12.24 17.39 10.44
CA ASN A 106 13.22 16.75 9.56
C ASN A 106 12.62 15.58 8.73
N TYR A 107 11.35 15.24 8.95
CA TYR A 107 10.67 14.19 8.18
C TYR A 107 9.91 14.81 7.02
N SER A 108 10.04 14.18 5.84
CA SER A 108 9.21 14.51 4.70
C SER A 108 7.78 14.01 4.90
N ASN A 109 6.82 14.57 4.18
CA ASN A 109 5.45 14.04 4.16
C ASN A 109 5.42 12.57 3.70
N ALA A 110 6.26 12.19 2.72
CA ALA A 110 6.38 10.81 2.23
C ALA A 110 6.86 9.85 3.33
N SER A 111 7.80 10.30 4.16
CA SER A 111 8.31 9.53 5.30
C SER A 111 7.19 9.10 6.26
N TYR A 112 6.21 9.95 6.52
CA TYR A 112 5.04 9.59 7.35
C TYR A 112 4.16 8.52 6.68
N CYS A 113 4.00 8.58 5.34
CA CYS A 113 3.26 7.55 4.60
C CYS A 113 3.92 6.18 4.74
N PHE A 114 5.24 6.11 4.59
CA PHE A 114 5.98 4.86 4.70
C PHE A 114 5.97 4.33 6.13
N ARG A 115 6.22 5.17 7.14
CA ARG A 115 6.18 4.77 8.57
C ARG A 115 4.82 4.25 8.97
N PHE A 116 3.73 4.86 8.46
CA PHE A 116 2.39 4.35 8.63
C PHE A 116 2.23 2.91 8.11
N LEU A 117 2.79 2.60 6.92
CA LEU A 117 2.69 1.26 6.34
C LEU A 117 3.62 0.25 7.01
N MET A 118 4.78 0.68 7.51
CA MET A 118 5.76 -0.19 8.17
C MET A 118 5.25 -0.81 9.48
N GLN A 119 4.20 -0.25 10.10
CA GLN A 119 3.57 -0.82 11.29
C GLN A 119 2.81 -2.14 11.01
N PHE A 120 2.52 -2.46 9.75
CA PHE A 120 1.72 -3.63 9.37
C PHE A 120 2.63 -4.82 9.00
N PRO A 121 2.76 -5.84 9.86
CA PRO A 121 3.81 -6.87 9.71
C PRO A 121 3.65 -7.75 8.47
N ASN A 122 2.44 -7.85 7.89
CA ASN A 122 2.22 -8.62 6.67
C ASN A 122 2.51 -7.85 5.37
N ILE A 123 2.81 -6.55 5.45
CA ILE A 123 3.33 -5.79 4.32
C ILE A 123 4.81 -6.17 4.15
N LYS A 124 5.16 -6.74 3.01
CA LYS A 124 6.53 -7.20 2.71
C LYS A 124 7.27 -6.28 1.76
N ILE A 125 6.53 -5.57 0.90
CA ILE A 125 7.09 -4.63 -0.07
C ILE A 125 6.20 -3.39 -0.14
N ILE A 126 6.81 -2.23 -0.13
CA ILE A 126 6.16 -0.95 -0.39
C ILE A 126 6.77 -0.37 -1.66
N LEU A 127 5.96 -0.22 -2.71
CA LEU A 127 6.41 0.33 -3.98
C LEU A 127 6.54 1.85 -3.88
N SER A 128 7.54 2.42 -4.53
CA SER A 128 7.72 3.86 -4.61
C SER A 128 8.18 4.30 -5.99
N GLY A 129 7.45 5.25 -6.59
CA GLY A 129 7.74 5.85 -7.89
C GLY A 129 8.69 7.03 -7.77
N MET A 130 9.92 6.81 -7.31
CA MET A 130 10.93 7.86 -7.16
C MET A 130 11.42 8.35 -8.53
N SER A 131 11.35 9.65 -8.78
CA SER A 131 11.76 10.29 -10.03
C SER A 131 12.96 11.25 -9.86
N SER A 132 13.44 11.46 -8.63
CA SER A 132 14.61 12.27 -8.33
C SER A 132 15.54 11.59 -7.32
N LEU A 133 16.82 12.00 -7.33
CA LEU A 133 17.81 11.51 -6.38
C LEU A 133 17.47 11.88 -4.93
N GLU A 134 16.84 13.03 -4.72
CA GLU A 134 16.40 13.51 -3.42
C GLU A 134 15.34 12.57 -2.84
N GLN A 135 14.36 12.14 -3.66
CA GLN A 135 13.34 11.17 -3.24
C GLN A 135 13.94 9.81 -2.89
N VAL A 136 14.95 9.35 -3.64
CA VAL A 136 15.69 8.11 -3.32
C VAL A 136 16.37 8.23 -1.96
N LYS A 137 17.09 9.33 -1.72
CA LYS A 137 17.79 9.57 -0.45
C LYS A 137 16.82 9.67 0.74
N ASP A 138 15.70 10.36 0.56
CA ASP A 138 14.66 10.50 1.60
C ASP A 138 14.05 9.15 1.97
N ASN A 139 13.71 8.34 0.96
CA ASN A 139 13.18 7.01 1.18
C ASN A 139 14.21 6.09 1.87
N LEU A 140 15.47 6.09 1.42
CA LEU A 140 16.53 5.33 2.09
C LEU A 140 16.68 5.74 3.55
N ASN A 141 16.73 7.04 3.84
CA ASN A 141 16.77 7.55 5.22
C ASN A 141 15.58 7.09 6.07
N THR A 142 14.41 6.94 5.46
CA THR A 142 13.20 6.48 6.14
C THR A 142 13.29 5.00 6.50
N PHE A 143 13.80 4.16 5.59
CA PHE A 143 13.86 2.70 5.77
C PHE A 143 15.12 2.22 6.49
N ASP A 144 16.21 2.99 6.49
CA ASP A 144 17.46 2.65 7.21
C ASP A 144 17.35 2.75 8.73
N LYS A 145 16.32 3.38 9.25
CA LYS A 145 16.13 3.60 10.68
C LYS A 145 15.02 2.70 11.22
N GLU A 146 15.38 1.84 12.16
CA GLU A 146 14.40 1.15 13.01
C GLU A 146 13.77 2.18 13.96
N GLU A 147 12.66 2.76 13.56
CA GLU A 147 11.88 3.66 14.40
C GLU A 147 10.57 3.01 14.80
N VAL A 148 10.27 3.10 16.08
CA VAL A 148 8.99 2.64 16.61
C VAL A 148 7.89 3.60 16.14
N PHE A 149 6.80 3.08 15.59
CA PHE A 149 5.61 3.85 15.28
C PHE A 149 4.91 4.24 16.58
N THR A 150 5.02 5.52 16.98
CA THR A 150 4.51 6.00 18.27
C THR A 150 3.06 6.47 18.17
N LYS A 151 2.41 6.59 19.33
CA LYS A 151 1.06 7.16 19.40
C LYS A 151 1.04 8.61 18.91
N GLU A 152 2.04 9.40 19.26
CA GLU A 152 2.16 10.80 18.85
C GLU A 152 2.31 10.93 17.32
N MET A 153 3.02 9.99 16.68
CA MET A 153 3.10 9.92 15.20
C MET A 153 1.74 9.56 14.60
N ALA A 154 1.04 8.59 15.19
CA ALA A 154 -0.31 8.21 14.74
C ALA A 154 -1.29 9.39 14.86
N ASP A 155 -1.25 10.13 15.97
CA ASP A 155 -2.09 11.31 16.21
C ASP A 155 -1.79 12.41 15.16
N ALA A 156 -0.51 12.66 14.83
CA ALA A 156 -0.12 13.61 13.80
C ALA A 156 -0.63 13.22 12.39
N ILE A 157 -0.55 11.92 12.05
CA ILE A 157 -1.08 11.39 10.79
C ILE A 157 -2.60 11.56 10.72
N GLU A 158 -3.32 11.23 11.78
CA GLU A 158 -4.78 11.35 11.82
C GLU A 158 -5.22 12.82 11.72
N GLU A 159 -4.48 13.75 12.35
CA GLU A 159 -4.77 15.19 12.23
C GLU A 159 -4.56 15.70 10.81
N VAL A 160 -3.43 15.34 10.15
CA VAL A 160 -3.19 15.69 8.74
C VAL A 160 -4.25 15.10 7.82
N LYS A 161 -4.63 13.83 8.01
CA LYS A 161 -5.72 13.19 7.28
C LYS A 161 -7.03 13.99 7.42
N ASN A 162 -7.38 14.37 8.64
CA ASN A 162 -8.59 15.16 8.91
C ASN A 162 -8.53 16.55 8.25
N ASN A 163 -7.36 17.19 8.24
CA ASN A 163 -7.18 18.48 7.56
C ASN A 163 -7.40 18.36 6.05
N ILE A 164 -6.87 17.30 5.42
CA ILE A 164 -7.09 17.00 3.98
C ILE A 164 -8.56 16.75 3.69
N LEU A 165 -9.24 15.95 4.51
CA LEU A 165 -10.65 15.59 4.30
C LEU A 165 -11.62 16.77 4.46
N LYS A 166 -11.30 17.74 5.34
CA LYS A 166 -12.11 18.96 5.50
C LYS A 166 -12.15 19.80 4.22
N ILE A 167 -11.06 19.86 3.45
CA ILE A 167 -11.01 20.64 2.20
C ILE A 167 -11.80 19.97 1.08
N LYS A 168 -11.86 18.63 1.06
CA LYS A 168 -12.61 17.88 0.04
C LYS A 168 -14.14 17.94 0.22
N LYS A 169 -14.63 18.48 1.35
CA LYS A 169 -16.06 18.60 1.66
C LYS A 169 -16.66 19.99 1.34
N VAL A 170 -15.87 20.90 0.74
CA VAL A 170 -16.31 22.24 0.32
C VAL A 170 -16.58 22.29 -1.17
#